data_11ea111f636a9eb518db751197f47d0a
#
_entry.id   11ea111f636a9eb518db751197f47d0a
#
_cell.length_a   1.000
_cell.length_b   1.000
_cell.length_c   1.000
_cell.angle_alpha   90.00
_cell.angle_beta   90.00
_cell.angle_gamma   90.00
#
_symmetry.space_group_name_H-M   'P 1'
#
loop_
_entity.id
_entity.type
_entity.pdbx_description
1 polymer ?
#
loop_
_entity_poly.entity_id
_entity_poly.type
_entity_poly.pdbx_seq_one_letter_code
_entity_poly.pdbx_strand_id
1 'polypeptide(L)'
;MKQCSSGMWHGLPAHAFDGDKAGAVDQSESRVGSFFRPIHRKHRLEARATSVLGALLLFAAPAFAQLKPLGPDYERPPVNLPEKFKNVAWREATPSAHLPKGEWWKVFRDPSLNRLLERATRNNQQLKAAIARFDQARATARITKGDLLPRLGLPLSAEQQRTSENMPSPFPLNGMMYDGPAYTALADFGWEIDLWGKIRRSVESDEANAVAAADAVHNVLLGIHAELASTYFQIRAIDAEIAIVREAVGWRGEALKIARSRVLAGAANDLEQAQSETEVSTAEAEISVLQAHRDRLENALALLVGENASSFSLVANPGALPGPPKIPTGFPSDLLERRPDVAAAEPQLAAATSRIGVAEAQFFPSVSLLGNGGFQSGDLDILFDPASILWTYGPRVRVPLFSGGKDRFNLSRSHAIHDEALANYRQSFLTAVADVENSLSGLRHLAGEADALGRARASATRAAQLARTQYEAGTVPYLDVITANRTALNTQLAVERVGGRRLVAAVSLVKALGGGWDQTRSLPMPEAAADPVSRSNPEKTETPFLKRLFRKKG
;
A
#
# COMPACT_ATOMS: atom_id res chain seq x y z
N MET A 1 20.57 0.81 -52.20
CA MET A 1 21.82 0.47 -52.91
C MET A 1 22.09 -1.01 -52.66
N LYS A 2 22.14 -1.74 -53.80
CA LYS A 2 22.64 -3.10 -54.04
C LYS A 2 22.03 -4.22 -53.20
N GLN A 3 21.09 -5.04 -53.69
CA GLN A 3 21.10 -6.02 -54.80
C GLN A 3 22.21 -7.10 -54.66
N CYS A 4 21.71 -8.28 -54.79
CA CYS A 4 22.17 -9.53 -55.48
C CYS A 4 22.07 -10.72 -54.55
N SER A 5 21.70 -11.92 -54.91
CA SER A 5 21.12 -12.57 -56.07
C SER A 5 21.02 -14.06 -55.75
N SER A 6 19.92 -14.66 -56.12
CA SER A 6 19.72 -15.92 -56.89
C SER A 6 20.74 -17.04 -56.79
N GLY A 7 20.24 -18.27 -56.61
CA GLY A 7 20.92 -19.52 -56.85
C GLY A 7 19.96 -20.70 -56.93
N MET A 8 19.45 -20.94 -58.10
CA MET A 8 18.71 -22.13 -58.61
C MET A 8 19.64 -23.33 -58.63
N TRP A 9 19.17 -24.56 -58.34
CA TRP A 9 19.63 -25.79 -59.00
C TRP A 9 18.52 -26.81 -59.10
N HIS A 10 18.45 -27.31 -60.34
CA HIS A 10 17.61 -28.35 -60.94
C HIS A 10 17.97 -29.77 -60.53
N GLY A 11 17.02 -30.70 -60.68
CA GLY A 11 17.25 -31.85 -61.51
C GLY A 11 16.65 -33.18 -61.03
N LEU A 12 15.67 -33.60 -61.71
CA LEU A 12 15.08 -34.95 -61.84
C LEU A 12 16.11 -36.08 -62.12
N PRO A 13 15.80 -37.42 -62.10
CA PRO A 13 14.62 -38.00 -62.78
C PRO A 13 13.90 -39.21 -62.12
N ALA A 14 12.76 -39.53 -62.72
CA ALA A 14 11.93 -40.71 -62.55
C ALA A 14 12.57 -42.01 -63.06
N HIS A 15 12.20 -43.15 -62.47
CA HIS A 15 12.19 -44.43 -63.13
C HIS A 15 10.87 -45.17 -62.87
N ALA A 16 10.18 -45.43 -63.98
CA ALA A 16 9.09 -46.33 -64.10
C ALA A 16 9.62 -47.79 -64.18
N PHE A 17 8.87 -48.74 -63.66
CA PHE A 17 8.83 -50.09 -64.18
C PHE A 17 7.44 -50.66 -64.04
N ASP A 18 7.01 -51.13 -65.16
CA ASP A 18 5.79 -51.79 -65.60
C ASP A 18 5.84 -53.27 -65.20
N GLY A 19 4.67 -53.95 -65.14
CA GLY A 19 4.67 -55.40 -65.02
C GLY A 19 3.39 -56.01 -64.50
N ASP A 20 2.41 -56.04 -65.38
CA ASP A 20 1.27 -56.90 -65.51
C ASP A 20 1.47 -58.35 -65.03
N LYS A 21 0.50 -58.93 -64.34
CA LYS A 21 -0.11 -60.24 -64.72
C LYS A 21 -1.35 -60.59 -63.90
N ALA A 22 -2.40 -60.84 -64.63
CA ALA A 22 -3.65 -61.38 -64.22
C ALA A 22 -3.55 -62.88 -63.83
N GLY A 23 -4.42 -63.32 -62.95
CA GLY A 23 -4.64 -64.73 -62.63
C GLY A 23 -5.94 -64.94 -61.87
N ALA A 24 -6.87 -65.64 -62.56
CA ALA A 24 -8.29 -65.82 -62.28
C ALA A 24 -8.61 -66.82 -61.18
N VAL A 25 -9.80 -66.59 -60.57
CA VAL A 25 -10.85 -67.57 -60.21
C VAL A 25 -10.53 -68.73 -59.24
N ASP A 26 -11.17 -68.74 -58.07
CA ASP A 26 -12.12 -69.83 -57.82
C ASP A 26 -13.14 -69.52 -56.71
N GLN A 27 -14.38 -69.85 -56.93
CA GLN A 27 -15.49 -69.85 -55.99
C GLN A 27 -15.47 -71.12 -55.18
N SER A 28 -15.62 -71.07 -53.90
CA SER A 28 -16.35 -72.15 -53.19
C SER A 28 -16.95 -71.56 -51.87
N GLU A 29 -18.23 -71.81 -51.82
CA GLU A 29 -19.18 -71.58 -50.75
C GLU A 29 -18.83 -72.27 -49.43
N SER A 30 -19.33 -71.70 -48.41
CA SER A 30 -20.12 -72.30 -47.32
C SER A 30 -19.52 -72.38 -45.90
N ARG A 31 -20.43 -72.02 -45.04
CA ARG A 31 -20.69 -72.32 -43.62
C ARG A 31 -20.23 -71.29 -42.58
N VAL A 32 -21.12 -70.37 -42.27
CA VAL A 32 -21.93 -70.20 -41.04
C VAL A 32 -21.37 -70.93 -39.82
N GLY A 33 -21.08 -70.18 -38.81
CA GLY A 33 -20.88 -70.75 -37.49
C GLY A 33 -20.40 -69.71 -36.46
N SER A 34 -21.35 -68.99 -35.93
CA SER A 34 -21.39 -68.51 -34.56
C SER A 34 -20.09 -68.55 -33.74
N PHE A 35 -19.47 -67.34 -33.46
CA PHE A 35 -18.69 -67.11 -32.28
C PHE A 35 -18.68 -65.59 -31.91
N PHE A 36 -19.84 -65.06 -31.55
CA PHE A 36 -19.89 -63.84 -30.77
C PHE A 36 -20.04 -64.22 -29.28
N ARG A 37 -18.93 -64.37 -28.56
CA ARG A 37 -18.94 -64.32 -27.11
C ARG A 37 -18.58 -62.86 -26.71
N PRO A 38 -19.39 -62.24 -25.86
CA PRO A 38 -19.17 -60.85 -25.49
C PRO A 38 -17.91 -60.70 -24.60
N ILE A 39 -16.99 -59.81 -25.00
CA ILE A 39 -15.81 -59.41 -24.23
C ILE A 39 -16.27 -58.46 -23.10
N HIS A 40 -17.04 -58.99 -22.15
CA HIS A 40 -17.40 -58.20 -20.94
C HIS A 40 -16.35 -58.27 -19.82
N ARG A 41 -15.19 -58.92 -20.02
CA ARG A 41 -14.15 -59.03 -18.96
C ARG A 41 -13.05 -57.97 -19.02
N LYS A 42 -12.80 -57.31 -20.15
CA LYS A 42 -11.74 -56.27 -20.25
C LYS A 42 -12.13 -54.96 -19.59
N HIS A 43 -13.35 -54.50 -19.72
CA HIS A 43 -13.78 -53.21 -19.12
C HIS A 43 -13.80 -53.17 -17.59
N ARG A 44 -13.94 -54.34 -16.91
CA ARG A 44 -13.85 -54.38 -15.44
C ARG A 44 -12.41 -54.28 -14.89
N LEU A 45 -11.40 -54.65 -15.65
CA LEU A 45 -10.01 -54.55 -15.27
C LEU A 45 -9.47 -53.11 -15.50
N GLU A 46 -9.88 -52.47 -16.58
CA GLU A 46 -9.52 -51.09 -16.89
C GLU A 46 -10.19 -50.11 -15.92
N ALA A 47 -11.46 -50.31 -15.57
CA ALA A 47 -12.16 -49.49 -14.55
C ALA A 47 -11.58 -49.66 -13.15
N ARG A 48 -11.03 -50.84 -12.80
CA ARG A 48 -10.31 -51.04 -11.52
C ARG A 48 -8.91 -50.45 -11.51
N ALA A 49 -8.20 -50.50 -12.63
CA ALA A 49 -6.87 -49.88 -12.74
C ALA A 49 -6.94 -48.34 -12.66
N THR A 50 -7.95 -47.74 -13.30
CA THR A 50 -8.17 -46.28 -13.23
C THR A 50 -8.66 -45.81 -11.86
N SER A 51 -9.53 -46.59 -11.19
CA SER A 51 -9.96 -46.25 -9.83
C SER A 51 -8.84 -46.42 -8.79
N VAL A 52 -7.93 -47.38 -8.95
CA VAL A 52 -6.76 -47.59 -8.12
C VAL A 52 -5.73 -46.45 -8.35
N LEU A 53 -5.53 -46.04 -9.60
CA LEU A 53 -4.64 -44.91 -9.92
C LEU A 53 -5.19 -43.58 -9.38
N GLY A 54 -6.49 -43.34 -9.49
CA GLY A 54 -7.18 -42.18 -8.89
C GLY A 54 -7.12 -42.18 -7.35
N ALA A 55 -7.32 -43.33 -6.73
CA ALA A 55 -7.18 -43.48 -5.28
C ALA A 55 -5.72 -43.30 -4.82
N LEU A 56 -4.74 -43.87 -5.56
CA LEU A 56 -3.31 -43.68 -5.28
C LEU A 56 -2.88 -42.21 -5.39
N LEU A 57 -3.40 -41.44 -6.34
CA LEU A 57 -3.14 -39.99 -6.49
C LEU A 57 -3.80 -39.20 -5.37
N LEU A 58 -5.00 -39.57 -4.90
CA LEU A 58 -5.68 -38.93 -3.78
C LEU A 58 -5.00 -39.23 -2.43
N PHE A 59 -4.40 -40.40 -2.25
CA PHE A 59 -3.64 -40.75 -1.06
C PHE A 59 -2.18 -40.26 -1.10
N ALA A 60 -1.61 -40.06 -2.29
CA ALA A 60 -0.27 -39.48 -2.43
C ALA A 60 -0.23 -37.96 -2.25
N ALA A 61 -1.36 -37.25 -2.47
CA ALA A 61 -1.44 -35.81 -2.32
C ALA A 61 -0.92 -35.29 -0.97
N PRO A 62 -1.24 -35.87 0.21
CA PRO A 62 -0.69 -35.41 1.48
C PRO A 62 0.81 -35.71 1.64
N ALA A 63 1.35 -36.74 1.00
CA ALA A 63 2.77 -37.07 1.04
C ALA A 63 3.61 -36.08 0.22
N PHE A 64 3.09 -35.59 -0.90
CA PHE A 64 3.75 -34.58 -1.73
C PHE A 64 3.67 -33.16 -1.11
N ALA A 65 2.67 -32.88 -0.28
CA ALA A 65 2.57 -31.62 0.46
C ALA A 65 3.68 -31.44 1.51
N GLN A 66 4.43 -32.49 1.84
CA GLN A 66 5.56 -32.43 2.78
C GLN A 66 6.91 -32.15 2.11
N LEU A 67 6.97 -32.07 0.78
CA LEU A 67 8.21 -31.67 0.11
C LEU A 67 8.50 -30.20 0.41
N LYS A 68 9.74 -29.93 0.86
CA LYS A 68 10.20 -28.56 1.10
C LYS A 68 10.08 -27.74 -0.19
N PRO A 69 9.48 -26.54 -0.17
CA PRO A 69 9.43 -25.65 -1.32
C PRO A 69 10.85 -25.29 -1.80
N LEU A 70 11.02 -25.10 -3.11
CA LEU A 70 12.25 -24.64 -3.69
C LEU A 70 12.55 -23.17 -3.28
N GLY A 71 13.81 -22.80 -3.40
CA GLY A 71 14.30 -21.46 -3.08
C GLY A 71 14.69 -21.28 -1.63
N PRO A 72 15.31 -20.13 -1.31
CA PRO A 72 15.76 -19.81 0.03
C PRO A 72 14.58 -19.56 0.98
N ASP A 73 14.74 -19.98 2.24
CA ASP A 73 13.86 -19.53 3.31
C ASP A 73 14.28 -18.13 3.74
N TYR A 74 13.30 -17.34 4.21
CA TYR A 74 13.61 -16.01 4.72
C TYR A 74 14.37 -16.11 6.04
N GLU A 75 15.50 -15.43 6.12
CA GLU A 75 16.25 -15.19 7.34
C GLU A 75 16.44 -13.68 7.53
N ARG A 76 16.21 -13.21 8.76
CA ARG A 76 16.33 -11.77 9.06
C ARG A 76 17.79 -11.34 8.92
N PRO A 77 18.12 -10.41 8.00
CA PRO A 77 19.50 -9.95 7.84
C PRO A 77 19.98 -9.20 9.08
N PRO A 78 21.25 -9.36 9.49
CA PRO A 78 21.81 -8.57 10.56
C PRO A 78 21.88 -7.08 10.16
N VAL A 79 21.50 -6.21 11.10
CA VAL A 79 21.58 -4.76 10.93
C VAL A 79 22.58 -4.21 11.94
N ASN A 80 23.62 -3.50 11.48
CA ASN A 80 24.55 -2.82 12.35
C ASN A 80 23.92 -1.53 12.88
N LEU A 81 23.40 -1.56 14.09
CA LEU A 81 22.87 -0.41 14.77
C LEU A 81 23.91 0.17 15.73
N PRO A 82 23.98 1.52 15.87
CA PRO A 82 24.80 2.14 16.91
C PRO A 82 24.23 1.78 18.29
N GLU A 83 25.09 1.56 19.25
CA GLU A 83 24.67 1.29 20.63
C GLU A 83 23.95 2.47 21.27
N LYS A 84 24.28 3.70 20.85
CA LYS A 84 23.80 4.96 21.44
C LYS A 84 23.61 6.03 20.37
N PHE A 85 22.68 6.95 20.60
CA PHE A 85 22.56 8.20 19.82
C PHE A 85 23.69 9.17 20.17
N LYS A 86 24.20 9.96 19.19
CA LYS A 86 25.36 10.87 19.35
C LYS A 86 25.17 11.95 20.40
N ASN A 87 23.95 12.47 20.51
CA ASN A 87 23.68 13.73 21.21
C ASN A 87 22.92 13.57 22.52
N VAL A 88 22.80 12.35 23.02
CA VAL A 88 22.18 12.11 24.31
C VAL A 88 23.28 11.99 25.36
N ALA A 89 23.39 12.97 26.26
CA ALA A 89 23.98 12.74 27.56
C ALA A 89 23.07 11.74 28.28
N TRP A 90 23.43 10.48 28.22
CA TRP A 90 22.65 9.37 28.79
C TRP A 90 22.49 9.57 30.29
N ARG A 91 21.32 10.01 30.70
CA ARG A 91 20.73 9.48 31.91
C ARG A 91 20.01 8.24 31.48
N GLU A 92 20.24 7.12 32.18
CA GLU A 92 19.44 5.91 32.04
C GLU A 92 17.96 6.28 32.00
N ALA A 93 17.42 6.47 30.82
CA ALA A 93 15.99 6.59 30.65
C ALA A 93 15.47 5.19 30.86
N THR A 94 14.82 4.96 31.98
CA THR A 94 13.97 3.77 32.16
C THR A 94 13.22 3.53 30.87
N PRO A 95 13.23 2.29 30.34
CA PRO A 95 12.56 1.98 29.08
C PRO A 95 11.19 2.62 29.06
N SER A 96 10.83 3.25 27.94
CA SER A 96 9.61 4.04 27.76
C SER A 96 8.30 3.22 27.86
N ALA A 97 8.25 2.25 28.77
CA ALA A 97 7.07 1.47 29.14
C ALA A 97 5.85 2.32 29.56
N HIS A 98 6.07 3.62 29.80
CA HIS A 98 5.04 4.55 30.29
C HIS A 98 4.53 5.54 29.24
N LEU A 99 5.02 5.55 27.98
CA LEU A 99 4.31 6.27 26.92
C LEU A 99 3.04 5.49 26.58
N PRO A 100 1.86 6.16 26.60
CA PRO A 100 0.62 5.50 26.20
C PRO A 100 0.80 4.95 24.79
N LYS A 101 0.81 3.63 24.65
CA LYS A 101 0.91 2.98 23.35
C LYS A 101 -0.25 3.47 22.47
N GLY A 102 0.08 4.18 21.42
CA GLY A 102 -0.86 4.62 20.38
C GLY A 102 -1.52 5.99 20.52
N GLU A 103 -1.56 6.60 21.69
CA GLU A 103 -2.11 7.94 21.89
C GLU A 103 -1.03 8.91 22.38
N TRP A 104 0.11 8.86 21.70
CA TRP A 104 1.32 9.59 22.03
C TRP A 104 1.11 11.10 22.23
N TRP A 105 0.11 11.67 21.55
CA TRP A 105 -0.22 13.11 21.63
C TRP A 105 -0.77 13.54 22.99
N LYS A 106 -1.23 12.61 23.81
CA LYS A 106 -1.70 12.93 25.17
C LYS A 106 -0.62 13.52 26.06
N VAL A 107 0.66 13.34 25.72
CA VAL A 107 1.78 13.97 26.43
C VAL A 107 1.74 15.50 26.34
N PHE A 108 1.13 16.08 25.29
CA PHE A 108 0.95 17.52 25.13
C PHE A 108 -0.17 18.11 26.00
N ARG A 109 -1.02 17.28 26.59
CA ARG A 109 -2.12 17.66 27.48
C ARG A 109 -3.09 18.70 26.89
N ASP A 110 -3.32 18.65 25.58
CA ASP A 110 -4.20 19.55 24.85
C ASP A 110 -5.49 18.83 24.39
N PRO A 111 -6.65 19.12 25.03
CA PRO A 111 -7.91 18.49 24.67
C PRO A 111 -8.39 18.83 23.26
N SER A 112 -8.01 19.99 22.72
CA SER A 112 -8.38 20.40 21.35
C SER A 112 -7.62 19.58 20.33
N LEU A 113 -6.30 19.39 20.53
CA LEU A 113 -5.47 18.52 19.73
C LEU A 113 -5.99 17.07 19.77
N ASN A 114 -6.35 16.56 20.95
CA ASN A 114 -6.88 15.20 21.08
C ASN A 114 -8.12 14.98 20.21
N ARG A 115 -9.11 15.90 20.30
CA ARG A 115 -10.34 15.82 19.48
C ARG A 115 -10.07 15.88 17.98
N LEU A 116 -9.12 16.69 17.53
CA LEU A 116 -8.75 16.79 16.12
C LEU A 116 -8.12 15.49 15.62
N LEU A 117 -7.22 14.88 16.38
CA LEU A 117 -6.58 13.62 16.04
C LEU A 117 -7.57 12.44 15.99
N GLU A 118 -8.53 12.40 16.94
CA GLU A 118 -9.61 11.40 16.89
C GLU A 118 -10.51 11.58 15.67
N ARG A 119 -10.85 12.84 15.31
CA ARG A 119 -11.62 13.13 14.08
C ARG A 119 -10.83 12.73 12.83
N ALA A 120 -9.54 13.03 12.76
CA ALA A 120 -8.66 12.66 11.65
C ALA A 120 -8.62 11.12 11.49
N THR A 121 -8.47 10.37 12.58
CA THR A 121 -8.44 8.90 12.54
C THR A 121 -9.72 8.32 11.94
N ARG A 122 -10.88 8.95 12.19
CA ARG A 122 -12.17 8.48 11.65
C ARG A 122 -12.44 8.92 10.22
N ASN A 123 -12.05 10.14 9.86
CA ASN A 123 -12.55 10.80 8.65
C ASN A 123 -11.51 10.92 7.54
N ASN A 124 -10.21 10.87 7.84
CA ASN A 124 -9.15 11.13 6.86
C ASN A 124 -9.21 10.17 5.67
N GLN A 125 -9.23 10.73 4.45
CA GLN A 125 -9.38 9.94 3.22
C GLN A 125 -8.10 9.18 2.83
N GLN A 126 -6.92 9.70 3.18
CA GLN A 126 -5.66 9.00 2.93
C GLN A 126 -5.54 7.74 3.79
N LEU A 127 -6.01 7.82 5.05
CA LEU A 127 -6.07 6.65 5.93
C LEU A 127 -7.06 5.61 5.38
N LYS A 128 -8.25 6.03 4.93
CA LYS A 128 -9.22 5.11 4.30
C LYS A 128 -8.64 4.45 3.05
N ALA A 129 -7.90 5.20 2.22
CA ALA A 129 -7.23 4.64 1.05
C ALA A 129 -6.13 3.64 1.43
N ALA A 130 -5.38 3.89 2.51
CA ALA A 130 -4.37 2.95 3.00
C ALA A 130 -5.01 1.65 3.51
N ILE A 131 -6.12 1.73 4.25
CA ILE A 131 -6.89 0.56 4.70
C ILE A 131 -7.41 -0.24 3.50
N ALA A 132 -7.95 0.44 2.48
CA ALA A 132 -8.42 -0.23 1.26
C ALA A 132 -7.29 -0.95 0.51
N ARG A 133 -6.06 -0.41 0.49
CA ARG A 133 -4.88 -1.09 -0.07
C ARG A 133 -4.49 -2.33 0.73
N PHE A 134 -4.59 -2.27 2.05
CA PHE A 134 -4.41 -3.46 2.89
C PHE A 134 -5.45 -4.54 2.59
N ASP A 135 -6.75 -4.18 2.45
CA ASP A 135 -7.80 -5.12 2.08
C ASP A 135 -7.55 -5.75 0.70
N GLN A 136 -7.04 -4.97 -0.28
CA GLN A 136 -6.62 -5.48 -1.59
C GLN A 136 -5.49 -6.50 -1.45
N ALA A 137 -4.43 -6.19 -0.69
CA ALA A 137 -3.31 -7.11 -0.48
C ALA A 137 -3.77 -8.41 0.20
N ARG A 138 -4.63 -8.30 1.21
CA ARG A 138 -5.23 -9.46 1.90
C ARG A 138 -6.11 -10.31 0.96
N ALA A 139 -6.87 -9.67 0.07
CA ALA A 139 -7.66 -10.36 -0.93
C ALA A 139 -6.76 -11.07 -1.95
N THR A 140 -5.67 -10.44 -2.41
CA THR A 140 -4.68 -11.05 -3.30
C THR A 140 -4.07 -12.31 -2.68
N ALA A 141 -3.63 -12.27 -1.43
CA ALA A 141 -3.12 -13.44 -0.73
C ALA A 141 -4.15 -14.59 -0.66
N ARG A 142 -5.43 -14.26 -0.44
CA ARG A 142 -6.51 -15.27 -0.47
C ARG A 142 -6.77 -15.84 -1.86
N ILE A 143 -6.68 -15.01 -2.92
CA ILE A 143 -6.80 -15.45 -4.32
C ILE A 143 -5.68 -16.45 -4.64
N THR A 144 -4.44 -16.09 -4.35
CA THR A 144 -3.28 -16.97 -4.57
C THR A 144 -3.38 -18.27 -3.76
N LYS A 145 -3.89 -18.20 -2.52
CA LYS A 145 -4.16 -19.38 -1.69
C LYS A 145 -5.24 -20.29 -2.32
N GLY A 146 -6.18 -19.72 -3.05
CA GLY A 146 -7.17 -20.46 -3.82
C GLY A 146 -6.55 -21.34 -4.92
N ASP A 147 -5.36 -20.99 -5.43
CA ASP A 147 -4.65 -21.78 -6.44
C ASP A 147 -4.12 -23.13 -5.91
N LEU A 148 -4.07 -23.31 -4.58
CA LEU A 148 -3.80 -24.62 -3.95
C LEU A 148 -4.98 -25.58 -4.07
N LEU A 149 -6.17 -25.09 -4.37
CA LEU A 149 -7.40 -25.86 -4.47
C LEU A 149 -7.75 -26.14 -5.94
N PRO A 150 -8.47 -27.23 -6.21
CA PRO A 150 -8.98 -27.48 -7.54
C PRO A 150 -10.01 -26.44 -7.98
N ARG A 151 -10.03 -26.15 -9.27
CA ARG A 151 -11.03 -25.31 -9.93
C ARG A 151 -12.08 -26.18 -10.61
N LEU A 152 -13.32 -25.78 -10.47
CA LEU A 152 -14.46 -26.42 -11.13
C LEU A 152 -15.18 -25.36 -11.98
N GLY A 153 -15.45 -25.68 -13.23
CA GLY A 153 -16.19 -24.85 -14.16
C GLY A 153 -17.35 -25.61 -14.79
N LEU A 154 -18.30 -24.91 -15.38
CA LEU A 154 -19.40 -25.45 -16.15
C LEU A 154 -19.52 -24.65 -17.46
N PRO A 155 -18.62 -24.86 -18.44
CA PRO A 155 -18.77 -24.28 -19.75
C PRO A 155 -19.99 -24.85 -20.49
N LEU A 156 -20.79 -23.92 -21.01
CA LEU A 156 -21.93 -24.24 -21.90
C LEU A 156 -21.65 -23.54 -23.22
N SER A 157 -21.70 -24.26 -24.34
CA SER A 157 -21.56 -23.65 -25.64
C SER A 157 -22.59 -24.15 -26.63
N ALA A 158 -22.95 -23.30 -27.58
CA ALA A 158 -23.75 -23.60 -28.76
C ALA A 158 -23.03 -22.96 -29.95
N GLU A 159 -22.45 -23.76 -30.80
CA GLU A 159 -21.58 -23.32 -31.88
C GLU A 159 -22.04 -23.93 -33.20
N GLN A 160 -21.82 -23.26 -34.32
CA GLN A 160 -21.92 -23.82 -35.66
C GLN A 160 -20.52 -24.29 -36.07
N GLN A 161 -20.32 -25.56 -36.23
CA GLN A 161 -19.03 -26.17 -36.53
C GLN A 161 -19.03 -26.84 -37.89
N ARG A 162 -17.99 -26.54 -38.69
CA ARG A 162 -17.71 -27.29 -39.91
C ARG A 162 -16.31 -27.90 -39.83
N THR A 163 -16.20 -29.20 -39.97
CA THR A 163 -14.90 -29.87 -40.01
C THR A 163 -14.30 -29.76 -41.41
N SER A 164 -13.00 -29.46 -41.50
CA SER A 164 -12.29 -29.33 -42.78
C SER A 164 -12.20 -30.68 -43.50
N GLU A 165 -12.48 -30.67 -44.80
CA GLU A 165 -12.33 -31.85 -45.69
C GLU A 165 -10.87 -32.26 -45.85
N ASN A 166 -9.95 -31.30 -45.70
CA ASN A 166 -8.51 -31.53 -45.82
C ASN A 166 -7.84 -31.85 -44.49
N MET A 167 -8.64 -32.19 -43.44
CA MET A 167 -8.07 -32.57 -42.14
C MET A 167 -7.31 -33.90 -42.25
N PRO A 168 -6.01 -33.96 -41.92
CA PRO A 168 -5.27 -35.21 -41.90
C PRO A 168 -5.91 -36.21 -40.92
N SER A 169 -6.38 -37.31 -41.41
CA SER A 169 -6.90 -38.39 -40.57
C SER A 169 -6.20 -39.71 -40.90
N PRO A 170 -5.80 -40.50 -39.90
CA PRO A 170 -5.19 -41.80 -40.09
C PRO A 170 -6.20 -42.84 -40.65
N PHE A 171 -7.49 -42.51 -40.68
CA PHE A 171 -8.54 -43.35 -41.24
C PHE A 171 -9.29 -42.60 -42.34
N PRO A 172 -9.73 -43.31 -43.44
CA PRO A 172 -10.54 -42.69 -44.48
C PRO A 172 -11.90 -42.27 -43.90
N LEU A 173 -12.08 -40.94 -43.69
CA LEU A 173 -13.32 -40.34 -43.17
C LEU A 173 -14.32 -40.05 -44.32
N ASN A 174 -14.38 -40.90 -45.35
CA ASN A 174 -15.30 -40.70 -46.45
C ASN A 174 -16.74 -40.59 -45.94
N GLY A 175 -17.30 -39.37 -45.91
CA GLY A 175 -18.66 -39.09 -45.48
C GLY A 175 -18.88 -38.80 -43.98
N MET A 176 -17.83 -38.72 -43.17
CA MET A 176 -17.93 -38.40 -41.72
C MET A 176 -17.63 -36.94 -41.41
N MET A 177 -17.92 -36.04 -42.36
CA MET A 177 -17.68 -34.62 -42.12
C MET A 177 -18.86 -34.01 -41.40
N TYR A 178 -18.57 -33.36 -40.31
CA TYR A 178 -19.58 -32.65 -39.52
C TYR A 178 -19.73 -31.21 -40.04
N ASP A 179 -20.93 -30.85 -40.44
CA ASP A 179 -21.33 -29.47 -40.75
C ASP A 179 -22.69 -29.25 -40.10
N GLY A 180 -22.68 -28.55 -38.96
CA GLY A 180 -23.91 -28.38 -38.20
C GLY A 180 -23.69 -27.74 -36.84
N PRO A 181 -24.75 -27.60 -36.05
CA PRO A 181 -24.67 -27.06 -34.69
C PRO A 181 -23.99 -28.05 -33.73
N ALA A 182 -23.16 -27.56 -32.82
CA ALA A 182 -22.57 -28.32 -31.74
C ALA A 182 -22.99 -27.71 -30.40
N TYR A 183 -23.72 -28.44 -29.63
CA TYR A 183 -24.16 -28.09 -28.28
C TYR A 183 -23.32 -28.83 -27.26
N THR A 184 -22.76 -28.09 -26.28
CA THR A 184 -21.88 -28.68 -25.28
C THR A 184 -22.28 -28.19 -23.88
N ALA A 185 -22.40 -29.12 -22.95
CA ALA A 185 -22.59 -28.84 -21.53
C ALA A 185 -21.61 -29.72 -20.74
N LEU A 186 -20.46 -29.12 -20.34
CA LEU A 186 -19.37 -29.85 -19.67
C LEU A 186 -19.13 -29.29 -18.27
N ALA A 187 -18.85 -30.15 -17.32
CA ALA A 187 -18.14 -29.78 -16.10
C ALA A 187 -16.65 -29.98 -16.35
N ASP A 188 -15.86 -28.94 -16.14
CA ASP A 188 -14.40 -28.99 -16.20
C ASP A 188 -13.79 -28.94 -14.81
N PHE A 189 -12.74 -29.71 -14.62
CA PHE A 189 -11.95 -29.79 -13.40
C PHE A 189 -10.48 -29.54 -13.74
N GLY A 190 -9.81 -28.69 -12.96
CA GLY A 190 -8.39 -28.45 -13.10
C GLY A 190 -7.72 -28.22 -11.76
N TRP A 191 -6.62 -28.91 -11.51
CA TRP A 191 -5.82 -28.75 -10.30
C TRP A 191 -4.33 -28.87 -10.61
N GLU A 192 -3.54 -27.85 -10.26
CA GLU A 192 -2.07 -27.91 -10.30
C GLU A 192 -1.56 -28.47 -8.98
N ILE A 193 -0.86 -29.60 -9.04
CA ILE A 193 -0.24 -30.23 -7.87
C ILE A 193 1.08 -29.50 -7.59
N ASP A 194 1.15 -28.79 -6.47
CA ASP A 194 2.31 -27.97 -6.09
C ASP A 194 3.47 -28.81 -5.55
N LEU A 195 4.11 -29.59 -6.41
CA LEU A 195 5.23 -30.46 -6.03
C LEU A 195 6.44 -29.67 -5.55
N TRP A 196 6.78 -28.62 -6.27
CA TRP A 196 8.01 -27.83 -6.07
C TRP A 196 7.80 -26.62 -5.17
N GLY A 197 6.59 -26.39 -4.71
CA GLY A 197 6.26 -25.27 -3.82
C GLY A 197 6.10 -23.93 -4.54
N LYS A 198 5.90 -23.92 -5.85
CA LYS A 198 5.65 -22.67 -6.61
C LYS A 198 4.47 -21.88 -6.05
N ILE A 199 3.33 -22.58 -5.86
CA ILE A 199 2.11 -21.92 -5.34
C ILE A 199 2.30 -21.57 -3.86
N ARG A 200 2.86 -22.44 -3.06
CA ARG A 200 3.18 -22.16 -1.62
C ARG A 200 4.08 -20.95 -1.48
N ARG A 201 5.17 -20.82 -2.26
CA ARG A 201 6.05 -19.64 -2.27
C ARG A 201 5.32 -18.37 -2.75
N SER A 202 4.39 -18.49 -3.72
CA SER A 202 3.55 -17.37 -4.11
C SER A 202 2.62 -16.92 -2.98
N VAL A 203 2.01 -17.86 -2.24
CA VAL A 203 1.20 -17.56 -1.06
C VAL A 203 2.02 -16.89 0.02
N GLU A 204 3.20 -17.42 0.37
CA GLU A 204 4.13 -16.81 1.33
C GLU A 204 4.48 -15.38 0.94
N SER A 205 4.78 -15.13 -0.34
CA SER A 205 5.07 -13.78 -0.84
C SER A 205 3.88 -12.84 -0.67
N ASP A 206 2.67 -13.28 -1.02
CA ASP A 206 1.49 -12.42 -0.96
C ASP A 206 0.98 -12.22 0.48
N GLU A 207 1.12 -13.23 1.37
CA GLU A 207 0.86 -13.07 2.79
C GLU A 207 1.85 -12.08 3.44
N ALA A 208 3.14 -12.14 3.09
CA ALA A 208 4.13 -11.17 3.54
C ALA A 208 3.83 -9.75 3.02
N ASN A 209 3.41 -9.61 1.76
CA ASN A 209 2.96 -8.32 1.22
C ASN A 209 1.71 -7.79 1.96
N ALA A 210 0.79 -8.65 2.38
CA ALA A 210 -0.37 -8.22 3.17
C ALA A 210 0.04 -7.74 4.56
N VAL A 211 1.03 -8.36 5.21
CA VAL A 211 1.62 -7.87 6.48
C VAL A 211 2.28 -6.50 6.26
N ALA A 212 3.11 -6.35 5.22
CA ALA A 212 3.72 -5.07 4.89
C ALA A 212 2.68 -3.96 4.65
N ALA A 213 1.57 -4.29 3.99
CA ALA A 213 0.46 -3.35 3.76
C ALA A 213 -0.24 -2.96 5.07
N ALA A 214 -0.36 -3.87 6.05
CA ALA A 214 -0.88 -3.56 7.38
C ALA A 214 0.03 -2.56 8.13
N ASP A 215 1.34 -2.79 8.11
CA ASP A 215 2.30 -1.88 8.73
C ASP A 215 2.33 -0.51 8.02
N ALA A 216 2.13 -0.50 6.69
CA ALA A 216 1.99 0.74 5.93
C ALA A 216 0.75 1.56 6.35
N VAL A 217 -0.36 0.94 6.77
CA VAL A 217 -1.52 1.68 7.33
C VAL A 217 -1.12 2.40 8.61
N HIS A 218 -0.37 1.74 9.50
CA HIS A 218 0.12 2.37 10.73
C HIS A 218 1.09 3.51 10.45
N ASN A 219 1.95 3.37 9.43
CA ASN A 219 2.87 4.43 9.03
C ASN A 219 2.11 5.66 8.49
N VAL A 220 1.08 5.46 7.67
CA VAL A 220 0.21 6.53 7.18
C VAL A 220 -0.51 7.23 8.35
N LEU A 221 -1.06 6.46 9.29
CA LEU A 221 -1.73 7.01 10.48
C LEU A 221 -0.77 7.85 11.32
N LEU A 222 0.43 7.36 11.60
CA LEU A 222 1.47 8.09 12.33
C LEU A 222 1.86 9.39 11.59
N GLY A 223 2.00 9.30 10.27
CA GLY A 223 2.28 10.46 9.41
C GLY A 223 1.20 11.54 9.52
N ILE A 224 -0.06 11.16 9.35
CA ILE A 224 -1.22 12.06 9.47
C ILE A 224 -1.27 12.71 10.86
N HIS A 225 -1.11 11.94 11.92
CA HIS A 225 -1.14 12.45 13.29
C HIS A 225 -0.01 13.43 13.57
N ALA A 226 1.21 13.13 13.09
CA ALA A 226 2.35 14.01 13.28
C ALA A 226 2.21 15.32 12.49
N GLU A 227 1.73 15.25 11.24
CA GLU A 227 1.49 16.44 10.42
C GLU A 227 0.38 17.30 10.99
N LEU A 228 -0.74 16.70 11.43
CA LEU A 228 -1.83 17.39 12.08
C LEU A 228 -1.35 18.11 13.37
N ALA A 229 -0.62 17.42 14.23
CA ALA A 229 -0.10 18.01 15.47
C ALA A 229 0.89 19.16 15.19
N SER A 230 1.75 18.99 14.17
CA SER A 230 2.70 20.03 13.74
C SER A 230 1.97 21.26 13.21
N THR A 231 0.98 21.07 12.32
CA THR A 231 0.15 22.15 11.77
C THR A 231 -0.65 22.85 12.88
N TYR A 232 -1.21 22.10 13.82
CA TYR A 232 -1.91 22.64 14.97
C TYR A 232 -1.02 23.55 15.81
N PHE A 233 0.20 23.13 16.16
CA PHE A 233 1.11 23.96 16.96
C PHE A 233 1.63 25.17 16.19
N GLN A 234 1.77 25.09 14.86
CA GLN A 234 2.06 26.25 14.02
C GLN A 234 0.93 27.28 14.07
N ILE A 235 -0.34 26.84 13.98
CA ILE A 235 -1.50 27.74 14.12
C ILE A 235 -1.50 28.40 15.50
N ARG A 236 -1.23 27.64 16.57
CA ARG A 236 -1.16 28.21 17.93
C ARG A 236 -0.06 29.23 18.09
N ALA A 237 1.10 29.00 17.44
CA ALA A 237 2.17 30.01 17.42
C ALA A 237 1.74 31.31 16.71
N ILE A 238 1.08 31.18 15.57
CA ILE A 238 0.55 32.33 14.81
C ILE A 238 -0.57 33.04 15.59
N ASP A 239 -1.45 32.32 16.30
CA ASP A 239 -2.47 32.91 17.15
C ASP A 239 -1.82 33.82 18.23
N ALA A 240 -0.70 33.37 18.85
CA ALA A 240 0.07 34.17 19.80
C ALA A 240 0.76 35.38 19.14
N GLU A 241 1.35 35.20 17.94
CA GLU A 241 1.93 36.32 17.18
C GLU A 241 0.88 37.38 16.82
N ILE A 242 -0.28 36.99 16.35
CA ILE A 242 -1.38 37.90 16.02
C ILE A 242 -1.83 38.68 17.27
N ALA A 243 -1.90 38.04 18.44
CA ALA A 243 -2.26 38.70 19.67
C ALA A 243 -1.23 39.80 20.08
N ILE A 244 0.06 39.46 19.96
CA ILE A 244 1.15 40.39 20.24
C ILE A 244 1.12 41.59 19.28
N VAL A 245 0.95 41.37 17.99
CA VAL A 245 0.90 42.47 17.00
C VAL A 245 -0.36 43.33 17.18
N ARG A 246 -1.51 42.73 17.54
CA ARG A 246 -2.74 43.48 17.87
C ARG A 246 -2.54 44.40 19.08
N GLU A 247 -1.87 43.91 20.12
CA GLU A 247 -1.50 44.73 21.27
C GLU A 247 -0.58 45.87 20.84
N ALA A 248 0.40 45.59 19.95
CA ALA A 248 1.28 46.59 19.39
C ALA A 248 0.53 47.67 18.58
N VAL A 249 -0.47 47.30 17.77
CA VAL A 249 -1.34 48.25 17.04
C VAL A 249 -2.08 49.15 18.04
N GLY A 250 -2.58 48.59 19.14
CA GLY A 250 -3.27 49.34 20.16
C GLY A 250 -2.41 50.46 20.75
N TRP A 251 -1.23 50.15 21.32
CA TRP A 251 -0.38 51.15 21.93
C TRP A 251 0.29 52.09 20.92
N ARG A 252 0.57 51.66 19.67
CA ARG A 252 1.03 52.54 18.57
C ARG A 252 -0.08 53.50 18.15
N GLY A 253 -1.33 53.07 18.12
CA GLY A 253 -2.48 53.95 17.87
C GLY A 253 -2.65 55.03 18.90
N GLU A 254 -2.44 54.72 20.19
CA GLU A 254 -2.43 55.75 21.26
C GLU A 254 -1.26 56.71 21.10
N ALA A 255 -0.07 56.21 20.75
CA ALA A 255 1.08 57.08 20.46
C ALA A 255 0.82 58.04 19.29
N LEU A 256 0.18 57.57 18.23
CA LEU A 256 -0.22 58.41 17.08
C LEU A 256 -1.22 59.49 17.49
N LYS A 257 -2.22 59.19 18.35
CA LYS A 257 -3.14 60.21 18.87
C LYS A 257 -2.41 61.31 19.64
N ILE A 258 -1.42 60.95 20.47
CA ILE A 258 -0.59 61.87 21.21
C ILE A 258 0.24 62.74 20.23
N ALA A 259 0.91 62.12 19.25
CA ALA A 259 1.69 62.82 18.25
C ALA A 259 0.85 63.86 17.48
N ARG A 260 -0.35 63.47 17.01
CA ARG A 260 -1.30 64.37 16.36
C ARG A 260 -1.70 65.55 17.24
N SER A 261 -2.00 65.32 18.53
CA SER A 261 -2.34 66.39 19.47
C SER A 261 -1.18 67.37 19.71
N ARG A 262 0.05 66.89 19.75
CA ARG A 262 1.26 67.71 19.92
C ARG A 262 1.57 68.57 18.69
N VAL A 263 1.35 68.00 17.47
CA VAL A 263 1.49 68.78 16.22
C VAL A 263 0.45 69.88 16.18
N LEU A 264 -0.81 69.62 16.50
CA LEU A 264 -1.89 70.59 16.56
C LEU A 264 -1.59 71.70 17.59
N ALA A 265 -0.91 71.39 18.70
CA ALA A 265 -0.49 72.31 19.70
C ALA A 265 0.84 73.09 19.37
N GLY A 266 1.45 72.81 18.22
CA GLY A 266 2.74 73.39 17.83
C GLY A 266 3.94 72.85 18.64
N ALA A 267 3.76 71.77 19.39
CA ALA A 267 4.77 71.17 20.28
C ALA A 267 5.54 69.98 19.62
N ALA A 268 5.19 69.56 18.39
CA ALA A 268 5.88 68.55 17.60
C ALA A 268 5.82 68.93 16.12
N ASN A 269 6.62 68.24 15.26
CA ASN A 269 6.64 68.47 13.84
C ASN A 269 5.89 67.35 13.11
N ASP A 270 5.56 67.56 11.82
CA ASP A 270 4.84 66.58 10.96
C ASP A 270 5.60 65.26 10.77
N LEU A 271 6.95 65.27 10.95
CA LEU A 271 7.76 64.06 10.88
C LEU A 271 7.39 63.04 11.97
N GLU A 272 7.17 63.52 13.22
CA GLU A 272 6.78 62.64 14.35
C GLU A 272 5.41 62.00 14.10
N GLN A 273 4.46 62.76 13.53
CA GLN A 273 3.16 62.22 13.13
C GLN A 273 3.30 61.17 12.01
N ALA A 274 4.03 61.48 10.90
CA ALA A 274 4.23 60.59 9.78
C ALA A 274 4.94 59.29 10.18
N GLN A 275 5.92 59.36 11.10
CA GLN A 275 6.57 58.17 11.67
C GLN A 275 5.59 57.33 12.47
N SER A 276 4.74 57.94 13.29
CA SER A 276 3.73 57.23 14.08
C SER A 276 2.66 56.58 13.21
N GLU A 277 2.22 57.24 12.14
CA GLU A 277 1.30 56.68 11.15
C GLU A 277 1.90 55.47 10.43
N THR A 278 3.18 55.55 10.03
CA THR A 278 3.92 54.45 9.43
C THR A 278 3.97 53.23 10.35
N GLU A 279 4.21 53.45 11.68
CA GLU A 279 4.26 52.38 12.66
C GLU A 279 2.94 51.66 12.84
N VAL A 280 1.81 52.38 12.84
CA VAL A 280 0.47 51.76 12.90
C VAL A 280 0.18 50.98 11.65
N SER A 281 0.34 51.60 10.46
CA SER A 281 0.00 50.97 9.18
C SER A 281 0.83 49.73 8.88
N THR A 282 2.12 49.72 9.24
CA THR A 282 2.98 48.54 9.09
C THR A 282 2.55 47.39 9.99
N ALA A 283 2.13 47.67 11.23
CA ALA A 283 1.64 46.65 12.14
C ALA A 283 0.27 46.06 11.69
N GLU A 284 -0.62 46.89 11.16
CA GLU A 284 -1.89 46.42 10.56
C GLU A 284 -1.65 45.53 9.35
N ALA A 285 -0.68 45.89 8.48
CA ALA A 285 -0.27 45.07 7.38
C ALA A 285 0.29 43.70 7.84
N GLU A 286 1.10 43.68 8.91
CA GLU A 286 1.65 42.43 9.49
C GLU A 286 0.53 41.50 10.01
N ILE A 287 -0.52 42.04 10.65
CA ILE A 287 -1.69 41.23 11.05
C ILE A 287 -2.31 40.54 9.85
N SER A 288 -2.49 41.25 8.73
CA SER A 288 -3.08 40.70 7.52
C SER A 288 -2.24 39.54 6.95
N VAL A 289 -0.91 39.66 6.96
CA VAL A 289 0.03 38.61 6.55
C VAL A 289 -0.08 37.37 7.46
N LEU A 290 -0.10 37.58 8.77
CA LEU A 290 -0.23 36.50 9.76
C LEU A 290 -1.59 35.80 9.65
N GLN A 291 -2.67 36.55 9.46
CA GLN A 291 -4.00 35.99 9.23
C GLN A 291 -4.05 35.13 7.97
N ALA A 292 -3.54 35.61 6.85
CA ALA A 292 -3.46 34.83 5.62
C ALA A 292 -2.61 33.54 5.78
N HIS A 293 -1.56 33.57 6.61
CA HIS A 293 -0.80 32.37 6.92
C HIS A 293 -1.59 31.41 7.80
N ARG A 294 -2.26 31.93 8.82
CA ARG A 294 -3.15 31.15 9.69
C ARG A 294 -4.25 30.43 8.90
N ASP A 295 -4.92 31.15 8.00
CA ASP A 295 -6.01 30.59 7.17
C ASP A 295 -5.51 29.45 6.28
N ARG A 296 -4.33 29.58 5.69
CA ARG A 296 -3.71 28.49 4.90
C ARG A 296 -3.45 27.23 5.76
N LEU A 297 -2.94 27.40 6.97
CA LEU A 297 -2.72 26.27 7.88
C LEU A 297 -4.04 25.66 8.39
N GLU A 298 -5.05 26.50 8.62
CA GLU A 298 -6.40 26.02 8.99
C GLU A 298 -7.03 25.18 7.87
N ASN A 299 -6.89 25.61 6.61
CA ASN A 299 -7.32 24.83 5.46
C ASN A 299 -6.55 23.50 5.33
N ALA A 300 -5.23 23.50 5.60
CA ALA A 300 -4.45 22.27 5.63
C ALA A 300 -4.89 21.34 6.77
N LEU A 301 -5.20 21.91 7.94
CA LEU A 301 -5.72 21.16 9.09
C LEU A 301 -7.09 20.51 8.77
N ALA A 302 -7.99 21.25 8.09
CA ALA A 302 -9.27 20.73 7.63
C ALA A 302 -9.09 19.50 6.74
N LEU A 303 -8.16 19.56 5.78
CA LEU A 303 -7.84 18.44 4.88
C LEU A 303 -7.34 17.22 5.67
N LEU A 304 -6.46 17.43 6.66
CA LEU A 304 -5.94 16.35 7.51
C LEU A 304 -7.03 15.73 8.39
N VAL A 305 -7.97 16.53 8.87
CA VAL A 305 -9.14 16.03 9.62
C VAL A 305 -10.14 15.31 8.69
N GLY A 306 -10.05 15.52 7.38
CA GLY A 306 -10.97 14.94 6.39
C GLY A 306 -12.29 15.69 6.28
N GLU A 307 -12.26 17.01 6.49
CA GLU A 307 -13.41 17.91 6.42
C GLU A 307 -13.24 18.96 5.33
N ASN A 308 -14.35 19.56 4.92
CA ASN A 308 -14.32 20.63 3.92
C ASN A 308 -13.76 21.92 4.57
N ALA A 309 -12.72 22.51 3.97
CA ALA A 309 -12.10 23.74 4.44
C ALA A 309 -13.11 24.90 4.58
N SER A 310 -14.15 24.96 3.74
CA SER A 310 -15.15 26.03 3.79
C SER A 310 -16.07 25.96 5.04
N SER A 311 -16.18 24.81 5.69
CA SER A 311 -17.01 24.59 6.88
C SER A 311 -16.20 24.34 8.16
N PHE A 312 -14.90 24.16 8.02
CA PHE A 312 -14.00 23.93 9.15
C PHE A 312 -13.58 25.25 9.79
N SER A 313 -13.59 25.30 11.10
CA SER A 313 -13.06 26.45 11.86
C SER A 313 -12.37 25.98 13.13
N LEU A 314 -11.20 26.53 13.38
CA LEU A 314 -10.44 26.34 14.62
C LEU A 314 -10.46 27.65 15.41
N VAL A 315 -11.08 27.61 16.59
CA VAL A 315 -11.13 28.77 17.49
C VAL A 315 -9.70 29.22 17.82
N ALA A 316 -9.44 30.51 17.59
CA ALA A 316 -8.15 31.12 17.95
C ALA A 316 -7.90 31.00 19.45
N ASN A 317 -6.67 30.70 19.82
CA ASN A 317 -6.25 30.65 21.23
C ASN A 317 -4.94 31.45 21.40
N PRO A 318 -5.04 32.73 21.77
CA PRO A 318 -3.89 33.59 21.91
C PRO A 318 -3.08 33.35 23.20
N GLY A 319 -3.37 32.26 23.92
CA GLY A 319 -2.64 31.91 25.14
C GLY A 319 -1.18 31.56 24.89
N ALA A 320 -0.35 31.66 25.93
CA ALA A 320 1.05 31.26 25.86
C ALA A 320 1.21 29.80 25.47
N LEU A 321 2.16 29.53 24.58
CA LEU A 321 2.48 28.17 24.15
C LEU A 321 3.00 27.34 25.34
N PRO A 322 2.55 26.08 25.47
CA PRO A 322 3.10 25.16 26.47
C PRO A 322 4.57 24.85 26.14
N GLY A 323 5.37 24.59 27.16
CA GLY A 323 6.73 24.08 26.93
C GLY A 323 6.69 22.68 26.30
N PRO A 324 7.70 22.29 25.49
CA PRO A 324 7.76 20.97 24.92
C PRO A 324 7.82 19.91 26.02
N PRO A 325 7.07 18.79 25.87
CA PRO A 325 7.09 17.71 26.85
C PRO A 325 8.47 17.01 26.87
N LYS A 326 8.81 16.39 27.99
CA LYS A 326 9.99 15.52 28.09
C LYS A 326 9.65 14.18 27.45
N ILE A 327 10.34 13.83 26.38
CA ILE A 327 10.12 12.60 25.62
C ILE A 327 11.30 11.66 25.90
N PRO A 328 11.05 10.44 26.44
CA PRO A 328 12.10 9.44 26.61
C PRO A 328 12.49 8.87 25.25
N THR A 329 13.77 8.80 24.96
CA THR A 329 14.27 8.44 23.62
C THR A 329 14.45 6.94 23.38
N GLY A 330 14.58 6.12 24.44
CA GLY A 330 14.85 4.69 24.29
C GLY A 330 16.24 4.39 23.69
N PHE A 331 16.42 3.16 23.21
CA PHE A 331 17.62 2.70 22.52
C PHE A 331 17.44 2.69 21.00
N PRO A 332 18.50 2.83 20.19
CA PRO A 332 18.41 2.71 18.74
C PRO A 332 17.82 1.37 18.27
N SER A 333 18.09 0.26 18.99
CA SER A 333 17.50 -1.05 18.72
C SER A 333 15.98 -1.09 18.86
N ASP A 334 15.39 -0.26 19.73
CA ASP A 334 13.94 -0.20 19.91
C ASP A 334 13.22 0.31 18.65
N LEU A 335 13.92 1.00 17.76
CA LEU A 335 13.33 1.49 16.50
C LEU A 335 12.89 0.35 15.58
N LEU A 336 13.56 -0.81 15.66
CA LEU A 336 13.22 -2.02 14.92
C LEU A 336 11.77 -2.49 15.20
N GLU A 337 11.35 -2.36 16.45
CA GLU A 337 10.07 -2.88 16.91
C GLU A 337 8.98 -1.80 17.01
N ARG A 338 9.38 -0.52 16.91
CA ARG A 338 8.48 0.62 17.18
C ARG A 338 8.14 1.46 15.96
N ARG A 339 8.91 1.35 14.88
CA ARG A 339 8.64 2.14 13.67
C ARG A 339 7.91 1.31 12.62
N PRO A 340 6.70 1.72 12.22
CA PRO A 340 5.90 0.97 11.26
C PRO A 340 6.50 0.98 9.84
N ASP A 341 7.31 1.96 9.45
CA ASP A 341 8.02 1.99 8.17
C ASP A 341 9.14 0.95 8.11
N VAL A 342 9.88 0.79 9.20
CA VAL A 342 10.91 -0.25 9.35
C VAL A 342 10.26 -1.63 9.37
N ALA A 343 9.17 -1.78 10.14
CA ALA A 343 8.41 -3.02 10.23
C ALA A 343 7.83 -3.44 8.88
N ALA A 344 7.35 -2.49 8.05
CA ALA A 344 6.84 -2.78 6.71
C ALA A 344 7.92 -3.25 5.72
N ALA A 345 9.16 -2.80 5.89
CA ALA A 345 10.26 -3.15 4.98
C ALA A 345 10.72 -4.62 5.14
N GLU A 346 10.62 -5.19 6.33
CA GLU A 346 11.01 -6.58 6.59
C GLU A 346 10.11 -7.60 5.87
N PRO A 347 8.77 -7.56 5.95
CA PRO A 347 7.91 -8.44 5.18
C PRO A 347 8.03 -8.26 3.66
N GLN A 348 8.37 -7.04 3.17
CA GLN A 348 8.66 -6.83 1.75
C GLN A 348 9.90 -7.62 1.29
N LEU A 349 10.94 -7.66 2.13
CA LEU A 349 12.12 -8.48 1.87
C LEU A 349 11.79 -9.97 1.91
N ALA A 350 10.99 -10.42 2.87
CA ALA A 350 10.52 -11.80 2.94
C ALA A 350 9.70 -12.20 1.70
N ALA A 351 8.82 -11.31 1.23
CA ALA A 351 8.06 -11.50 0.00
C ALA A 351 8.99 -11.64 -1.23
N ALA A 352 10.03 -10.80 -1.32
CA ALA A 352 11.00 -10.87 -2.40
C ALA A 352 11.83 -12.17 -2.35
N THR A 353 12.18 -12.64 -1.15
CA THR A 353 12.86 -13.94 -0.95
C THR A 353 12.01 -15.10 -1.46
N SER A 354 10.73 -15.14 -1.10
CA SER A 354 9.81 -16.20 -1.56
C SER A 354 9.63 -16.19 -3.08
N ARG A 355 9.68 -15.02 -3.74
CA ARG A 355 9.62 -14.90 -5.21
C ARG A 355 10.80 -15.55 -5.93
N ILE A 356 11.97 -15.64 -5.31
CA ILE A 356 13.09 -16.40 -5.86
C ILE A 356 12.67 -17.87 -6.01
N GLY A 357 12.07 -18.46 -4.99
CA GLY A 357 11.59 -19.84 -5.03
C GLY A 357 10.51 -20.07 -6.10
N VAL A 358 9.62 -19.08 -6.31
CA VAL A 358 8.65 -19.14 -7.43
C VAL A 358 9.35 -19.20 -8.78
N ALA A 359 10.40 -18.38 -8.97
CA ALA A 359 11.16 -18.34 -10.21
C ALA A 359 12.00 -19.62 -10.43
N GLU A 360 12.60 -20.17 -9.38
CA GLU A 360 13.31 -21.44 -9.42
C GLU A 360 12.39 -22.60 -9.79
N ALA A 361 11.18 -22.62 -9.22
CA ALA A 361 10.22 -23.68 -9.52
C ALA A 361 9.79 -23.74 -11.00
N GLN A 362 9.97 -22.66 -11.76
CA GLN A 362 9.65 -22.63 -13.20
C GLN A 362 10.59 -23.49 -14.06
N PHE A 363 11.77 -23.87 -13.55
CA PHE A 363 12.68 -24.79 -14.24
C PHE A 363 12.27 -26.25 -14.12
N PHE A 364 11.35 -26.57 -13.25
CA PHE A 364 10.92 -27.94 -12.95
C PHE A 364 9.61 -28.30 -13.64
N PRO A 365 9.35 -29.61 -13.87
CA PRO A 365 8.11 -30.07 -14.48
C PRO A 365 6.88 -29.67 -13.66
N SER A 366 5.87 -29.07 -14.28
CA SER A 366 4.56 -28.88 -13.66
C SER A 366 3.66 -30.09 -13.86
N VAL A 367 2.94 -30.46 -12.82
CA VAL A 367 1.99 -31.57 -12.82
C VAL A 367 0.60 -31.04 -12.52
N SER A 368 -0.34 -31.29 -13.43
CA SER A 368 -1.74 -30.90 -13.27
C SER A 368 -2.64 -32.11 -13.40
N LEU A 369 -3.70 -32.17 -12.64
CA LEU A 369 -4.80 -33.08 -12.82
C LEU A 369 -5.93 -32.34 -13.53
N LEU A 370 -6.32 -32.84 -14.71
CA LEU A 370 -7.37 -32.24 -15.51
C LEU A 370 -8.49 -33.25 -15.74
N GLY A 371 -9.70 -32.77 -15.87
CA GLY A 371 -10.84 -33.60 -16.21
C GLY A 371 -11.96 -32.75 -16.78
N ASN A 372 -12.71 -33.35 -17.69
CA ASN A 372 -13.98 -32.82 -18.11
C ASN A 372 -14.98 -33.99 -18.28
N GLY A 373 -16.23 -33.68 -18.09
CA GLY A 373 -17.30 -34.66 -18.29
C GLY A 373 -18.65 -33.95 -18.40
N GLY A 374 -19.51 -34.50 -19.22
CA GLY A 374 -20.82 -33.92 -19.46
C GLY A 374 -21.45 -34.44 -20.74
N PHE A 375 -22.06 -33.56 -21.51
CA PHE A 375 -22.85 -33.87 -22.67
C PHE A 375 -22.41 -33.04 -23.88
N GLN A 376 -22.36 -33.69 -25.05
CA GLN A 376 -22.14 -33.03 -26.33
C GLN A 376 -23.02 -33.68 -27.40
N SER A 377 -23.72 -32.86 -28.19
CA SER A 377 -24.59 -33.32 -29.25
C SER A 377 -24.65 -32.30 -30.40
N GLY A 378 -24.97 -32.79 -31.61
CA GLY A 378 -25.32 -31.94 -32.74
C GLY A 378 -26.78 -31.49 -32.73
N ASP A 379 -27.59 -32.02 -31.84
CA ASP A 379 -29.00 -31.67 -31.71
C ASP A 379 -29.32 -31.37 -30.23
N LEU A 380 -30.05 -30.28 -30.00
CA LEU A 380 -30.38 -29.81 -28.66
C LEU A 380 -31.36 -30.77 -27.94
N ASP A 381 -32.25 -31.44 -28.70
CA ASP A 381 -33.29 -32.30 -28.15
C ASP A 381 -32.71 -33.56 -27.50
N ILE A 382 -31.56 -34.03 -27.99
CA ILE A 382 -30.86 -35.21 -27.48
C ILE A 382 -29.59 -34.89 -26.69
N LEU A 383 -29.34 -33.60 -26.38
CA LEU A 383 -28.13 -33.21 -25.68
C LEU A 383 -27.94 -33.96 -24.35
N PHE A 384 -29.02 -34.17 -23.60
CA PHE A 384 -28.96 -34.83 -22.29
C PHE A 384 -29.22 -36.33 -22.32
N ASP A 385 -29.25 -36.94 -23.50
CA ASP A 385 -29.37 -38.38 -23.64
C ASP A 385 -28.09 -39.11 -23.21
N PRO A 386 -28.19 -40.34 -22.69
CA PRO A 386 -27.02 -41.13 -22.30
C PRO A 386 -26.01 -41.34 -23.44
N ALA A 387 -26.44 -41.31 -24.69
CA ALA A 387 -25.57 -41.42 -25.87
C ALA A 387 -24.71 -40.17 -26.12
N SER A 388 -25.09 -39.03 -25.57
CA SER A 388 -24.36 -37.75 -25.67
C SER A 388 -23.32 -37.56 -24.57
N ILE A 389 -23.17 -38.52 -23.65
CA ILE A 389 -22.20 -38.44 -22.55
C ILE A 389 -20.78 -38.56 -23.07
N LEU A 390 -19.92 -37.64 -22.67
CA LEU A 390 -18.47 -37.74 -22.86
C LEU A 390 -17.74 -37.42 -21.57
N TRP A 391 -16.55 -37.95 -21.42
CA TRP A 391 -15.66 -37.64 -20.33
C TRP A 391 -14.20 -37.88 -20.69
N THR A 392 -13.32 -37.06 -20.11
CA THR A 392 -11.86 -37.22 -20.17
C THR A 392 -11.27 -36.79 -18.84
N TYR A 393 -10.36 -37.57 -18.28
CA TYR A 393 -9.59 -37.18 -17.11
C TYR A 393 -8.20 -37.80 -17.13
N GLY A 394 -7.23 -37.12 -16.50
CA GLY A 394 -5.89 -37.65 -16.37
C GLY A 394 -4.88 -36.64 -15.89
N PRO A 395 -3.70 -37.09 -15.47
CA PRO A 395 -2.57 -36.23 -15.17
C PRO A 395 -1.98 -35.67 -16.47
N ARG A 396 -1.57 -34.40 -16.40
CA ARG A 396 -0.78 -33.73 -17.43
C ARG A 396 0.53 -33.27 -16.84
N VAL A 397 1.64 -33.72 -17.41
CA VAL A 397 2.99 -33.26 -17.02
C VAL A 397 3.54 -32.38 -18.14
N ARG A 398 4.00 -31.18 -17.76
CA ARG A 398 4.65 -30.25 -18.69
C ARG A 398 6.09 -30.05 -18.23
N VAL A 399 7.06 -30.43 -19.08
CA VAL A 399 8.51 -30.27 -18.84
C VAL A 399 9.01 -29.11 -19.68
N PRO A 400 9.54 -28.03 -19.09
CA PRO A 400 10.18 -26.95 -19.85
C PRO A 400 11.54 -27.42 -20.37
N LEU A 401 11.67 -27.62 -21.68
CA LEU A 401 12.96 -28.02 -22.29
C LEU A 401 13.75 -26.81 -22.78
N PHE A 402 13.07 -25.80 -23.32
CA PHE A 402 13.69 -24.59 -23.84
C PHE A 402 12.68 -23.44 -23.81
N SER A 403 13.04 -22.36 -23.15
CA SER A 403 12.21 -21.15 -23.00
C SER A 403 12.83 -19.89 -23.60
N GLY A 404 13.87 -20.04 -24.46
CA GLY A 404 14.59 -18.88 -25.02
C GLY A 404 15.31 -18.02 -23.97
N GLY A 405 15.67 -18.62 -22.82
CA GLY A 405 16.31 -17.91 -21.72
C GLY A 405 15.36 -17.17 -20.76
N LYS A 406 14.03 -17.20 -21.02
CA LYS A 406 13.02 -16.49 -20.23
C LYS A 406 13.09 -16.85 -18.74
N ASP A 407 13.15 -18.13 -18.40
CA ASP A 407 13.17 -18.59 -17.00
C ASP A 407 14.44 -18.16 -16.29
N ARG A 408 15.60 -18.22 -16.96
CA ARG A 408 16.89 -17.72 -16.44
C ARG A 408 16.84 -16.22 -16.14
N PHE A 409 16.31 -15.41 -17.07
CA PHE A 409 16.20 -13.97 -16.86
C PHE A 409 15.15 -13.61 -15.81
N ASN A 410 14.08 -14.41 -15.69
CA ASN A 410 13.09 -14.23 -14.62
C ASN A 410 13.68 -14.52 -13.25
N LEU A 411 14.51 -15.55 -13.11
CA LEU A 411 15.27 -15.83 -11.88
C LEU A 411 16.25 -14.70 -11.56
N SER A 412 17.04 -14.24 -12.55
CA SER A 412 17.95 -13.09 -12.38
C SER A 412 17.20 -11.83 -11.94
N ARG A 413 16.01 -11.56 -12.53
CA ARG A 413 15.14 -10.46 -12.10
C ARG A 413 14.69 -10.62 -10.65
N SER A 414 14.34 -11.84 -10.22
CA SER A 414 13.90 -12.10 -8.86
C SER A 414 15.01 -11.86 -7.84
N HIS A 415 16.25 -12.21 -8.16
CA HIS A 415 17.42 -11.85 -7.34
C HIS A 415 17.63 -10.34 -7.25
N ALA A 416 17.52 -9.63 -8.37
CA ALA A 416 17.65 -8.17 -8.36
C ALA A 416 16.55 -7.48 -7.53
N ILE A 417 15.30 -7.98 -7.56
CA ILE A 417 14.21 -7.50 -6.70
C ILE A 417 14.51 -7.77 -5.22
N HIS A 418 15.09 -8.93 -4.89
CA HIS A 418 15.53 -9.25 -3.53
C HIS A 418 16.63 -8.29 -3.06
N ASP A 419 17.65 -8.03 -3.90
CA ASP A 419 18.75 -7.13 -3.57
C ASP A 419 18.24 -5.68 -3.37
N GLU A 420 17.28 -5.23 -4.19
CA GLU A 420 16.59 -3.95 -4.01
C GLU A 420 15.86 -3.91 -2.66
N ALA A 421 15.06 -4.95 -2.34
CA ALA A 421 14.33 -5.02 -1.07
C ALA A 421 15.29 -5.03 0.14
N LEU A 422 16.43 -5.73 0.05
CA LEU A 422 17.45 -5.74 1.09
C LEU A 422 18.10 -4.35 1.27
N ALA A 423 18.39 -3.66 0.18
CA ALA A 423 18.91 -2.29 0.24
C ALA A 423 17.89 -1.33 0.88
N ASN A 424 16.61 -1.42 0.50
CA ASN A 424 15.53 -0.62 1.07
C ASN A 424 15.32 -0.91 2.56
N TYR A 425 15.38 -2.18 2.97
CA TYR A 425 15.33 -2.57 4.37
C TYR A 425 16.46 -1.93 5.19
N ARG A 426 17.70 -1.99 4.70
CA ARG A 426 18.85 -1.34 5.34
C ARG A 426 18.73 0.18 5.36
N GLN A 427 18.24 0.78 4.27
CA GLN A 427 18.03 2.23 4.18
C GLN A 427 16.98 2.72 5.18
N SER A 428 15.91 1.94 5.44
CA SER A 428 14.88 2.32 6.41
C SER A 428 15.46 2.52 7.83
N PHE A 429 16.44 1.70 8.22
CA PHE A 429 17.16 1.87 9.49
C PHE A 429 18.03 3.14 9.52
N LEU A 430 18.81 3.35 8.46
CA LEU A 430 19.66 4.53 8.40
C LEU A 430 18.82 5.81 8.49
N THR A 431 17.68 5.83 7.81
CA THR A 431 16.72 6.93 7.86
C THR A 431 16.12 7.08 9.26
N ALA A 432 15.74 5.96 9.90
CA ALA A 432 15.17 5.99 11.25
C ALA A 432 16.14 6.58 12.27
N VAL A 433 17.39 6.15 12.25
CA VAL A 433 18.43 6.70 13.15
C VAL A 433 18.68 8.18 12.86
N ALA A 434 18.77 8.56 11.59
CA ALA A 434 18.99 9.95 11.19
C ALA A 434 17.82 10.86 11.62
N ASP A 435 16.58 10.42 11.51
CA ASP A 435 15.39 11.16 11.96
C ASP A 435 15.43 11.45 13.45
N VAL A 436 15.80 10.46 14.26
CA VAL A 436 15.93 10.63 15.71
C VAL A 436 17.06 11.60 16.05
N GLU A 437 18.24 11.41 15.44
CA GLU A 437 19.41 12.29 15.67
C GLU A 437 19.11 13.75 15.28
N ASN A 438 18.46 13.96 14.13
CA ASN A 438 18.05 15.28 13.67
C ASN A 438 17.06 15.93 14.64
N SER A 439 16.08 15.16 15.12
CA SER A 439 15.07 15.65 16.06
C SER A 439 15.68 16.01 17.42
N LEU A 440 16.59 15.19 17.93
CA LEU A 440 17.31 15.42 19.19
C LEU A 440 18.23 16.66 19.09
N SER A 441 18.98 16.77 18.01
CA SER A 441 19.83 17.92 17.73
C SER A 441 19.00 19.20 17.61
N GLY A 442 17.88 19.14 16.86
CA GLY A 442 16.94 20.25 16.71
C GLY A 442 16.40 20.73 18.05
N LEU A 443 15.89 19.84 18.90
CA LEU A 443 15.37 20.19 20.22
C LEU A 443 16.43 20.83 21.12
N ARG A 444 17.67 20.31 21.09
CA ARG A 444 18.77 20.88 21.89
C ARG A 444 19.12 22.30 21.46
N HIS A 445 19.27 22.54 20.16
CA HIS A 445 19.63 23.86 19.65
C HIS A 445 18.49 24.87 19.82
N LEU A 446 17.24 24.44 19.57
CA LEU A 446 16.07 25.29 19.84
C LEU A 446 15.88 25.62 21.32
N ALA A 447 16.31 24.78 22.25
CA ALA A 447 16.32 25.10 23.68
C ALA A 447 17.31 26.25 23.97
N GLY A 448 18.54 26.14 23.46
CA GLY A 448 19.54 27.20 23.62
C GLY A 448 19.12 28.53 22.96
N GLU A 449 18.48 28.47 21.78
CA GLU A 449 17.90 29.63 21.10
C GLU A 449 16.78 30.26 21.94
N ALA A 450 15.88 29.49 22.52
CA ALA A 450 14.79 29.95 23.37
C ALA A 450 15.32 30.67 24.63
N ASP A 451 16.35 30.11 25.26
CA ASP A 451 16.98 30.73 26.44
C ASP A 451 17.65 32.08 26.10
N ALA A 452 18.33 32.14 24.93
CA ALA A 452 18.97 33.40 24.48
C ALA A 452 17.92 34.46 24.13
N LEU A 453 16.86 34.08 23.38
CA LEU A 453 15.77 35.00 23.04
C LEU A 453 14.96 35.44 24.26
N GLY A 454 14.79 34.55 25.25
CA GLY A 454 14.17 34.94 26.53
C GLY A 454 14.92 36.06 27.26
N ARG A 455 16.25 35.96 27.30
CA ARG A 455 17.10 37.03 27.85
C ARG A 455 17.04 38.32 27.01
N ALA A 456 17.07 38.16 25.67
CA ALA A 456 16.97 39.29 24.76
C ALA A 456 15.63 40.03 24.92
N ARG A 457 14.51 39.31 25.03
CA ARG A 457 13.18 39.88 25.28
C ARG A 457 13.16 40.70 26.58
N ALA A 458 13.67 40.13 27.66
CA ALA A 458 13.69 40.85 28.94
C ALA A 458 14.50 42.17 28.86
N SER A 459 15.66 42.14 28.20
CA SER A 459 16.50 43.33 27.99
C SER A 459 15.86 44.35 27.06
N ALA A 460 15.26 43.91 25.95
CA ALA A 460 14.59 44.78 24.98
C ALA A 460 13.33 45.43 25.57
N THR A 461 12.54 44.71 26.35
CA THR A 461 11.37 45.25 27.06
C THR A 461 11.80 46.34 28.04
N ARG A 462 12.88 46.12 28.82
CA ARG A 462 13.43 47.13 29.72
C ARG A 462 13.95 48.35 28.97
N ALA A 463 14.65 48.16 27.84
CA ALA A 463 15.12 49.25 27.00
C ALA A 463 13.97 50.12 26.48
N ALA A 464 12.87 49.46 26.00
CA ALA A 464 11.68 50.15 25.53
C ALA A 464 11.01 50.99 26.64
N GLN A 465 10.93 50.44 27.86
CA GLN A 465 10.41 51.19 29.03
C GLN A 465 11.28 52.40 29.36
N LEU A 466 12.60 52.24 29.38
CA LEU A 466 13.55 53.36 29.67
C LEU A 466 13.49 54.42 28.58
N ALA A 467 13.50 54.04 27.30
CA ALA A 467 13.38 54.98 26.18
C ALA A 467 12.08 55.80 26.26
N ARG A 468 10.97 55.18 26.64
CA ARG A 468 9.70 55.86 26.85
C ARG A 468 9.78 56.87 27.99
N THR A 469 10.31 56.50 29.16
CA THR A 469 10.46 57.38 30.29
C THR A 469 11.39 58.59 29.98
N GLN A 470 12.48 58.33 29.25
CA GLN A 470 13.41 59.39 28.84
C GLN A 470 12.81 60.37 27.83
N TYR A 471 11.98 59.85 26.91
CA TYR A 471 11.24 60.69 25.97
C TYR A 471 10.20 61.57 26.67
N GLU A 472 9.45 60.98 27.60
CA GLU A 472 8.51 61.74 28.44
C GLU A 472 9.21 62.82 29.26
N ALA A 473 10.46 62.59 29.65
CA ALA A 473 11.33 63.62 30.31
C ALA A 473 12.00 64.58 29.32
N GLY A 474 11.83 64.44 28.02
CA GLY A 474 12.40 65.32 26.99
C GLY A 474 13.88 65.08 26.71
N THR A 475 14.49 63.97 27.17
CA THR A 475 15.96 63.77 27.10
C THR A 475 16.39 62.97 25.88
N VAL A 476 15.47 62.29 25.18
CA VAL A 476 15.73 61.55 23.94
C VAL A 476 14.65 61.83 22.88
N PRO A 477 14.97 61.72 21.59
CA PRO A 477 14.01 61.89 20.50
C PRO A 477 13.01 60.70 20.41
N TYR A 478 11.85 60.95 19.81
CA TYR A 478 10.82 59.93 19.62
C TYR A 478 11.29 58.70 18.81
N LEU A 479 12.25 58.90 17.89
CA LEU A 479 12.87 57.84 17.11
C LEU A 479 13.49 56.74 17.99
N ASP A 480 14.08 57.10 19.13
CA ASP A 480 14.66 56.14 20.07
C ASP A 480 13.58 55.27 20.71
N VAL A 481 12.40 55.83 21.00
CA VAL A 481 11.23 55.09 21.49
C VAL A 481 10.73 54.11 20.43
N ILE A 482 10.61 54.54 19.16
CA ILE A 482 10.21 53.67 18.05
C ILE A 482 11.19 52.51 17.91
N THR A 483 12.49 52.80 17.91
CA THR A 483 13.54 51.76 17.71
C THR A 483 13.56 50.76 18.86
N ALA A 484 13.44 51.20 20.10
CA ALA A 484 13.38 50.33 21.26
C ALA A 484 12.11 49.46 21.26
N ASN A 485 10.96 50.04 20.95
CA ASN A 485 9.70 49.31 20.85
C ASN A 485 9.70 48.27 19.70
N ARG A 486 10.24 48.60 18.52
CA ARG A 486 10.41 47.63 17.41
C ARG A 486 11.29 46.47 17.85
N THR A 487 12.39 46.71 18.55
CA THR A 487 13.28 45.69 19.07
C THR A 487 12.58 44.79 20.09
N ALA A 488 11.80 45.38 21.00
CA ALA A 488 11.01 44.65 21.99
C ALA A 488 9.96 43.76 21.32
N LEU A 489 9.20 44.29 20.33
CA LEU A 489 8.22 43.55 19.56
C LEU A 489 8.86 42.39 18.80
N ASN A 490 9.93 42.63 18.06
CA ASN A 490 10.61 41.60 17.26
C ASN A 490 11.18 40.48 18.14
N THR A 491 11.74 40.80 19.31
CA THR A 491 12.23 39.78 20.25
C THR A 491 11.08 38.98 20.88
N GLN A 492 9.94 39.62 21.15
CA GLN A 492 8.75 38.94 21.66
C GLN A 492 8.18 37.94 20.61
N LEU A 493 8.02 38.38 19.36
CA LEU A 493 7.61 37.52 18.26
C LEU A 493 8.59 36.36 18.05
N ALA A 494 9.91 36.62 18.14
CA ALA A 494 10.93 35.56 18.01
C ALA A 494 10.83 34.51 19.12
N VAL A 495 10.46 34.87 20.34
CA VAL A 495 10.22 33.94 21.45
C VAL A 495 9.03 33.02 21.15
N GLU A 496 7.92 33.55 20.65
CA GLU A 496 6.75 32.73 20.31
C GLU A 496 7.04 31.81 19.12
N ARG A 497 7.75 32.32 18.11
CA ARG A 497 8.18 31.48 16.95
C ARG A 497 9.09 30.32 17.36
N VAL A 498 10.06 30.57 18.25
CA VAL A 498 10.91 29.46 18.73
C VAL A 498 10.13 28.50 19.61
N GLY A 499 9.16 29.00 20.39
CA GLY A 499 8.22 28.17 21.15
C GLY A 499 7.45 27.19 20.26
N GLY A 500 6.85 27.68 19.16
CA GLY A 500 6.17 26.89 18.17
C GLY A 500 7.08 25.85 17.50
N ARG A 501 8.30 26.27 17.07
CA ARG A 501 9.28 25.34 16.48
C ARG A 501 9.72 24.24 17.45
N ARG A 502 9.83 24.54 18.75
CA ARG A 502 10.16 23.53 19.78
C ARG A 502 9.06 22.46 19.91
N LEU A 503 7.78 22.86 19.84
CA LEU A 503 6.65 21.92 19.86
C LEU A 503 6.62 21.05 18.60
N VAL A 504 6.83 21.64 17.42
CA VAL A 504 6.93 20.89 16.16
C VAL A 504 8.11 19.91 16.19
N ALA A 505 9.27 20.33 16.71
CA ALA A 505 10.43 19.44 16.87
C ALA A 505 10.15 18.29 17.86
N ALA A 506 9.37 18.54 18.92
CA ALA A 506 8.93 17.50 19.84
C ALA A 506 7.99 16.48 19.14
N VAL A 507 7.06 16.95 18.32
CA VAL A 507 6.22 16.07 17.48
C VAL A 507 7.08 15.24 16.53
N SER A 508 8.07 15.87 15.87
CA SER A 508 8.99 15.17 14.97
C SER A 508 9.80 14.09 15.69
N LEU A 509 10.24 14.34 16.91
CA LEU A 509 10.92 13.33 17.72
C LEU A 509 9.99 12.14 18.05
N VAL A 510 8.74 12.40 18.44
CA VAL A 510 7.78 11.31 18.71
C VAL A 510 7.51 10.50 17.45
N LYS A 511 7.34 11.15 16.30
CA LYS A 511 7.21 10.46 15.00
C LYS A 511 8.43 9.61 14.69
N ALA A 512 9.64 10.14 14.87
CA ALA A 512 10.90 9.45 14.62
C ALA A 512 11.08 8.21 15.52
N LEU A 513 10.52 8.25 16.73
CA LEU A 513 10.50 7.12 17.68
C LEU A 513 9.34 6.13 17.43
N GLY A 514 8.55 6.31 16.37
CA GLY A 514 7.45 5.42 16.01
C GLY A 514 6.11 5.70 16.68
N GLY A 515 5.96 6.84 17.40
CA GLY A 515 4.66 7.29 17.93
C GLY A 515 4.00 6.35 18.94
N GLY A 516 4.76 5.46 19.61
CA GLY A 516 4.20 4.48 20.54
C GLY A 516 3.47 3.32 19.84
N TRP A 517 3.74 3.07 18.56
CA TRP A 517 3.25 1.91 17.85
C TRP A 517 3.76 0.60 18.46
N ASP A 518 2.95 -0.45 18.37
CA ASP A 518 3.26 -1.81 18.83
C ASP A 518 2.71 -2.81 17.80
N GLN A 519 3.51 -3.78 17.39
CA GLN A 519 3.12 -4.84 16.44
C GLN A 519 1.89 -5.64 16.88
N THR A 520 1.61 -5.70 18.18
CA THR A 520 0.46 -6.43 18.72
C THR A 520 -0.86 -5.68 18.58
N ARG A 521 -0.83 -4.43 18.12
CA ARG A 521 -2.02 -3.58 18.04
C ARG A 521 -2.84 -3.91 16.79
N SER A 522 -4.13 -4.20 16.98
CA SER A 522 -5.08 -4.32 15.87
C SER A 522 -5.17 -3.00 15.07
N LEU A 523 -5.26 -3.13 13.75
CA LEU A 523 -5.54 -1.98 12.88
C LEU A 523 -6.75 -1.20 13.39
N PRO A 524 -6.74 0.14 13.33
CA PRO A 524 -7.93 0.93 13.57
C PRO A 524 -8.90 0.69 12.42
N MET A 525 -9.69 -0.40 12.53
CA MET A 525 -10.72 -0.69 11.56
C MET A 525 -11.86 0.30 11.76
N PRO A 526 -12.28 1.03 10.73
CA PRO A 526 -13.59 1.69 10.76
C PRO A 526 -14.63 0.60 10.99
N GLU A 527 -15.58 0.86 11.85
CA GLU A 527 -16.68 -0.06 12.28
C GLU A 527 -17.46 -0.71 11.11
N ALA A 528 -17.20 -0.31 9.86
CA ALA A 528 -17.87 -0.73 8.63
C ALA A 528 -17.06 -1.66 7.72
N ALA A 529 -15.87 -2.09 8.08
CA ALA A 529 -15.12 -3.08 7.27
C ALA A 529 -15.35 -4.51 7.77
N ALA A 530 -16.61 -4.86 8.08
CA ALA A 530 -17.05 -6.25 8.07
C ALA A 530 -16.81 -6.82 6.66
N ASP A 531 -16.37 -8.08 6.61
CA ASP A 531 -15.98 -8.85 5.43
C ASP A 531 -16.61 -8.32 4.12
N PRO A 532 -15.83 -7.97 3.07
CA PRO A 532 -16.40 -7.52 1.80
C PRO A 532 -17.35 -8.56 1.18
N VAL A 533 -17.24 -9.84 1.56
CA VAL A 533 -18.19 -10.90 1.21
C VAL A 533 -19.56 -10.69 1.86
N SER A 534 -19.66 -10.01 3.03
CA SER A 534 -20.93 -9.67 3.63
C SER A 534 -21.63 -8.45 3.00
N ARG A 535 -20.88 -7.62 2.24
CA ARG A 535 -21.45 -6.50 1.47
C ARG A 535 -22.12 -6.95 0.17
N SER A 536 -21.82 -8.14 -0.31
CA SER A 536 -22.43 -8.76 -1.49
C SER A 536 -23.45 -9.83 -1.11
N ASN A 537 -24.18 -9.64 0.00
CA ASN A 537 -25.47 -10.29 0.11
C ASN A 537 -26.47 -9.39 -0.65
N PRO A 538 -26.71 -9.62 -1.96
CA PRO A 538 -27.88 -9.06 -2.57
C PRO A 538 -29.02 -9.68 -1.76
N GLU A 539 -29.78 -8.86 -1.06
CA GLU A 539 -31.14 -9.21 -0.68
C GLU A 539 -31.69 -10.09 -1.80
N LYS A 540 -32.13 -11.29 -1.43
CA LYS A 540 -32.77 -12.30 -2.26
C LYS A 540 -33.53 -11.70 -3.44
N THR A 541 -32.87 -11.25 -4.46
CA THR A 541 -33.40 -11.24 -5.80
C THR A 541 -33.33 -12.69 -6.25
N GLU A 542 -34.28 -13.48 -5.76
CA GLU A 542 -34.67 -14.70 -6.41
C GLU A 542 -34.86 -14.35 -7.88
N THR A 543 -33.89 -14.74 -8.70
CA THR A 543 -33.98 -14.54 -10.14
C THR A 543 -35.23 -15.32 -10.60
N PRO A 544 -36.25 -14.65 -11.16
CA PRO A 544 -37.48 -15.32 -11.60
C PRO A 544 -37.22 -16.36 -12.69
N PHE A 545 -36.02 -16.42 -13.21
CA PHE A 545 -35.61 -17.29 -14.31
C PHE A 545 -35.47 -18.77 -13.90
N LEU A 546 -34.87 -19.07 -12.75
CA LEU A 546 -34.69 -20.47 -12.32
C LEU A 546 -36.01 -21.12 -11.84
N LYS A 547 -36.97 -20.36 -11.30
CA LYS A 547 -38.30 -20.88 -10.95
C LYS A 547 -39.17 -21.23 -12.18
N ARG A 548 -38.90 -20.69 -13.38
CA ARG A 548 -39.61 -21.03 -14.61
C ARG A 548 -39.11 -22.32 -15.25
N LEU A 549 -37.85 -22.70 -15.07
CA LEU A 549 -37.28 -23.93 -15.66
C LEU A 549 -37.78 -25.22 -14.98
N PHE A 550 -38.13 -25.18 -13.71
CA PHE A 550 -38.55 -26.36 -12.94
C PHE A 550 -40.07 -26.48 -12.71
N ARG A 551 -40.90 -25.63 -13.35
CA ARG A 551 -42.35 -25.60 -13.14
C ARG A 551 -43.18 -26.12 -14.32
N LYS A 552 -42.61 -27.00 -15.17
CA LYS A 552 -43.41 -27.74 -16.19
C LYS A 552 -42.97 -29.18 -16.23
N LYS A 553 -43.58 -30.02 -15.36
CA LYS A 553 -44.04 -31.39 -15.59
C LYS A 553 -44.51 -31.95 -14.24
N GLY A 554 -45.74 -31.75 -13.95
CA GLY A 554 -46.58 -32.51 -13.07
C GLY A 554 -47.92 -32.68 -13.76
#